data_8e598666a48c61432cae94e2be86717b
#
_entry.id   8e598666a48c61432cae94e2be86717b
#
_cell.length_a   1.000
_cell.length_b   1.000
_cell.length_c   1.000
_cell.angle_alpha   90.00
_cell.angle_beta   90.00
_cell.angle_gamma   90.00
#
_symmetry.space_group_name_H-M   'P 1'
#
loop_
_entity.id
_entity.type
_entity.pdbx_description
1 polymer ?
#
loop_
_entity_poly.entity_id
_entity_poly.type
_entity_poly.pdbx_seq_one_letter_code
_entity_poly.pdbx_strand_id
1 'polypeptide(L)' 'MRIHEGTYAYDLEQVRDPQTQLPLNWKFTVYRLRPVEKIMCTGEAESREDAEGKARDAIAKLEAEKHRPAA' A
#
# COMPACT_ATOMS: atom_id res chain seq x y z
N MET A 1 6.54 -0.13 -8.95
CA MET A 1 7.10 -1.46 -8.60
C MET A 1 6.23 -2.12 -7.55
N ARG A 2 5.79 -3.32 -7.81
CA ARG A 2 4.90 -4.04 -6.89
C ARG A 2 5.70 -4.99 -6.02
N ILE A 3 5.49 -4.91 -4.72
CA ILE A 3 6.19 -5.74 -3.74
C ILE A 3 5.18 -6.69 -3.12
N HIS A 4 5.48 -7.99 -3.13
CA HIS A 4 4.58 -9.03 -2.64
C HIS A 4 4.85 -9.35 -1.18
N GLU A 5 3.76 -9.45 -0.40
CA GLU A 5 3.78 -9.79 1.02
C GLU A 5 2.68 -10.82 1.29
N GLY A 6 3.01 -12.10 1.13
CA GLY A 6 2.02 -13.18 1.30
C GLY A 6 0.90 -13.11 0.28
N THR A 7 -0.35 -13.01 0.74
CA THR A 7 -1.50 -12.89 -0.15
C THR A 7 -1.78 -11.46 -0.56
N TYR A 8 -0.97 -10.52 -0.08
CA TYR A 8 -1.11 -9.11 -0.39
C TYR A 8 0.09 -8.61 -1.19
N ALA A 9 -0.06 -7.45 -1.77
CA ALA A 9 1.02 -6.75 -2.45
C ALA A 9 0.81 -5.26 -2.28
N TYR A 10 1.87 -4.49 -2.43
CA TYR A 10 1.75 -3.05 -2.41
C TYR A 10 2.60 -2.43 -3.51
N ASP A 11 2.17 -1.28 -3.97
CA ASP A 11 2.82 -0.52 -5.01
C ASP A 11 3.21 0.85 -4.45
N LEU A 12 4.37 1.34 -4.84
CA LEU A 12 4.86 2.64 -4.43
C LEU A 12 5.07 3.49 -5.67
N GLU A 13 4.49 4.67 -5.68
CA GLU A 13 4.57 5.58 -6.81
C GLU A 13 4.87 6.99 -6.33
N GLN A 14 5.82 7.64 -6.98
CA GLN A 14 6.12 9.03 -6.69
C GLN A 14 5.17 9.92 -7.47
N VAL A 15 4.44 10.78 -6.75
CA VAL A 15 3.54 11.76 -7.36
C VAL A 15 4.37 12.99 -7.74
N ARG A 16 4.17 13.49 -8.95
CA ARG A 16 4.87 14.68 -9.43
C ARG A 16 3.86 15.77 -9.77
N ASP A 17 4.28 17.02 -9.57
CA ASP A 17 3.49 18.15 -9.99
C ASP A 17 3.38 18.14 -11.52
N PRO A 18 2.17 18.17 -12.09
CA PRO A 18 2.00 18.11 -13.54
C PRO A 18 2.56 19.33 -14.28
N GLN A 19 2.72 20.46 -13.59
CA GLN A 19 3.23 21.69 -14.21
C GLN A 19 4.74 21.82 -14.12
N THR A 20 5.30 21.55 -12.96
CA THR A 20 6.71 21.76 -12.67
C THR A 20 7.56 20.49 -12.75
N GLN A 21 6.92 19.32 -12.74
CA GLN A 21 7.56 18.01 -12.69
C GLN A 21 8.38 17.78 -11.41
N LEU A 22 8.19 18.64 -10.41
CA LEU A 22 8.84 18.47 -9.13
C LEU A 22 8.19 17.34 -8.34
N PRO A 23 8.99 16.54 -7.62
CA PRO A 23 8.43 15.46 -6.80
C PRO A 23 7.62 16.04 -5.64
N LEU A 24 6.42 15.50 -5.45
CA LEU A 24 5.55 15.87 -4.34
C LEU A 24 5.61 14.77 -3.28
N ASN A 25 4.53 14.01 -3.17
CA ASN A 25 4.43 12.94 -2.19
C ASN A 25 4.61 11.58 -2.85
N TRP A 26 4.71 10.56 -2.02
CA TRP A 26 4.67 9.18 -2.46
C TRP A 26 3.28 8.62 -2.20
N LYS A 27 2.77 7.86 -3.17
CA LYS A 27 1.48 7.20 -3.06
C LYS A 27 1.71 5.70 -2.91
N PHE A 28 0.98 5.07 -2.00
CA PHE A 28 1.00 3.63 -1.89
C PHE A 28 -0.38 3.06 -2.17
N THR A 29 -0.40 1.86 -2.74
CA THR A 29 -1.64 1.12 -3.00
C THR A 29 -1.45 -0.28 -2.50
N VAL A 30 -2.38 -0.79 -1.70
CA VAL A 30 -2.34 -2.14 -1.15
C VAL A 30 -3.38 -2.99 -1.87
N TYR A 31 -2.95 -4.15 -2.34
CA TYR A 31 -3.80 -5.09 -3.07
C TYR A 31 -3.92 -6.41 -2.32
N ARG A 32 -5.07 -7.04 -2.43
CA ARG A 32 -5.23 -8.44 -2.06
C ARG A 32 -5.18 -9.24 -3.36
N LEU A 33 -4.30 -10.24 -3.41
CA LEU A 33 -4.07 -11.00 -4.63
C LEU A 33 -5.01 -12.20 -4.79
N ARG A 34 -5.49 -12.73 -3.68
CA ARG A 34 -6.32 -13.94 -3.69
C ARG A 34 -7.55 -13.77 -2.80
N PRO A 35 -8.70 -14.38 -3.15
CA PRO A 35 -8.96 -15.21 -4.35
C PRO A 35 -9.02 -14.39 -5.64
N VAL A 36 -9.27 -13.09 -5.55
CA VAL A 36 -9.34 -12.18 -6.69
C VAL A 36 -8.53 -10.93 -6.35
N GLU A 37 -7.77 -10.41 -7.30
CA GLU A 37 -7.01 -9.19 -7.11
C GLU A 37 -7.97 -8.02 -6.85
N LYS A 38 -7.73 -7.31 -5.75
CA LYS A 38 -8.59 -6.21 -5.35
C LYS A 38 -7.76 -5.17 -4.61
N ILE A 39 -8.03 -3.89 -4.90
CA ILE A 39 -7.42 -2.79 -4.16
C ILE A 39 -8.08 -2.73 -2.79
N MET A 40 -7.26 -2.83 -1.73
CA MET A 40 -7.75 -2.80 -0.36
C MET A 40 -7.71 -1.41 0.25
N CYS A 41 -6.64 -0.67 -0.01
CA CYS A 41 -6.53 0.71 0.45
C CYS A 41 -5.46 1.45 -0.34
N THR A 42 -5.51 2.77 -0.26
CA THR A 42 -4.51 3.66 -0.84
C THR A 42 -4.20 4.76 0.16
N GLY A 43 -3.05 5.40 -0.01
CA GLY A 43 -2.70 6.52 0.85
C GLY A 43 -1.48 7.23 0.31
N GLU A 44 -1.07 8.29 1.01
CA GLU A 44 0.08 9.10 0.63
C GLU A 44 1.02 9.26 1.81
N ALA A 45 2.29 9.50 1.52
CA ALA A 45 3.32 9.74 2.51
C ALA A 45 4.36 10.71 1.96
N GLU A 46 5.14 11.31 2.83
CA GLU A 46 6.13 12.30 2.44
C GLU A 46 7.36 11.69 1.78
N SER A 47 7.67 10.44 2.10
CA SER A 47 8.83 9.74 1.55
C SER A 47 8.48 8.32 1.14
N ARG A 48 9.36 7.71 0.36
CA ARG A 48 9.20 6.33 -0.05
C ARG A 48 9.19 5.39 1.16
N GLU A 49 10.07 5.63 2.12
CA GLU A 49 10.17 4.81 3.32
C GLU A 49 8.90 4.89 4.15
N ASP A 50 8.34 6.09 4.28
CA ASP A 50 7.08 6.28 5.00
C ASP A 50 5.93 5.59 4.27
N ALA A 51 5.89 5.70 2.95
CA ALA A 51 4.86 5.03 2.15
C ALA A 51 4.95 3.51 2.29
N GLU A 52 6.16 2.97 2.25
CA GLU A 52 6.39 1.54 2.44
C GLU A 52 5.95 1.09 3.84
N GLY A 53 6.32 1.85 4.86
CA GLY A 53 5.92 1.56 6.24
C GLY A 53 4.41 1.55 6.41
N LYS A 54 3.72 2.54 5.85
CA LYS A 54 2.26 2.62 5.91
C LYS A 54 1.59 1.47 5.16
N ALA A 55 2.14 1.09 4.00
CA ALA A 55 1.61 -0.03 3.23
C ALA A 55 1.77 -1.34 4.00
N ARG A 56 2.92 -1.58 4.61
CA ARG A 56 3.17 -2.76 5.42
C ARG A 56 2.28 -2.81 6.64
N ASP A 57 2.08 -1.67 7.30
CA ASP A 57 1.17 -1.57 8.44
C ASP A 57 -0.25 -1.93 8.04
N ALA A 58 -0.69 -1.44 6.89
CA ALA A 58 -2.02 -1.75 6.38
C ALA A 58 -2.18 -3.25 6.13
N ILE A 59 -1.16 -3.88 5.52
CA ILE A 59 -1.17 -5.32 5.29
C ILE A 59 -1.21 -6.09 6.61
N ALA A 60 -0.41 -5.68 7.59
CA ALA A 60 -0.39 -6.32 8.90
C ALA A 60 -1.76 -6.25 9.58
N LYS A 61 -2.43 -5.10 9.48
CA LYS A 61 -3.78 -4.95 10.04
C LYS A 61 -4.79 -5.83 9.32
N LEU A 62 -4.71 -5.92 8.01
CA LEU A 62 -5.60 -6.78 7.23
C LEU A 62 -5.39 -8.26 7.56
N GLU A 63 -4.15 -8.68 7.73
CA GLU A 63 -3.84 -10.05 8.13
C GLU A 63 -4.31 -10.34 9.54
N ALA A 64 -4.15 -9.38 10.46
CA ALA A 64 -4.63 -9.53 11.83
C ALA A 64 -6.14 -9.69 11.87
N GLU A 65 -6.87 -8.91 11.07
CA GLU A 65 -8.33 -9.02 10.98
C GLU A 65 -8.76 -10.37 10.43
N LYS A 66 -8.03 -10.88 9.42
CA LYS A 66 -8.31 -12.17 8.82
C LYS A 66 -8.16 -13.32 9.82
N HIS A 67 -7.20 -13.20 10.74
CA HIS A 67 -6.92 -14.23 11.73
C HIS A 67 -7.62 -13.98 13.07
N ARG A 68 -8.41 -12.91 13.17
CA ARG A 68 -9.15 -12.63 14.39
C ARG A 68 -10.21 -13.72 14.62
N PRO A 69 -10.25 -14.33 15.81
CA PRO A 69 -11.29 -15.31 16.08
C PRO A 69 -12.66 -14.65 16.01
N ALA A 70 -13.60 -15.36 15.42
CA ALA A 70 -14.98 -14.89 15.34
C ALA A 70 -15.51 -14.77 16.77
N ALA A 71 -15.92 -13.58 17.14
CA ALA A 71 -16.48 -13.34 18.46
C ALA A 71 -17.90 -13.89 18.54
#